data_b071b75216c7d4842f0511413afab662
#
_entry.id   b071b75216c7d4842f0511413afab662
#
_cell.length_a   1.000
_cell.length_b   1.000
_cell.length_c   1.000
_cell.angle_alpha   90.00
_cell.angle_beta   90.00
_cell.angle_gamma   90.00
#
_symmetry.space_group_name_H-M   'P 1'
#
loop_
_entity.id
_entity.type
_entity.pdbx_description
1 polymer ?
#
loop_
_entity_poly.entity_id
_entity_poly.type
_entity_poly.pdbx_seq_one_letter_code
_entity_poly.pdbx_strand_id
1 'polypeptide(L)'
;MIAWFYKYGFVLLLLNTILYSIPETNTIAPTIFYFLMGIGLILLIINPSQIKDVIFHRSFLFLLLISLVNLVYFLFFESEFNQDSLEFLMARFVQFSLISLSIYHNYDYYKKKFSSLIIKVISIIVVLGLFVDPDLLSGRYYGIIWNPNMLASLSVLAFSFVLMKNEKRTNLDVLLLILFFIVSIATGSRLALLIITVSFIYKFGLSIRNVFYAIIGFILLFLISSIDLNTSFNRFSSQDILNDRTDQFNFAVNNLEKKFWFGYGLSEYSGLPSNVDVPEEYQGLLIASHNGYLSIFLQYGIIFGFFIILIIMRKSLMLSSYFIRKEQKDNIFLFIVIITLIASMFETLLTGINEFHTILFWFSLSYLSYSKYLQDYED
;
A
#
# COMPACT_ATOMS: atom_id res chain seq x y z
N MET A 1 -1.45 -10.93 -27.49
CA MET A 1 -2.24 -10.95 -26.24
C MET A 1 -1.33 -11.12 -25.02
N ILE A 2 -0.47 -12.13 -24.94
CA ILE A 2 0.43 -12.41 -23.80
C ILE A 2 1.33 -11.20 -23.46
N ALA A 3 2.08 -10.67 -24.43
CA ALA A 3 2.96 -9.51 -24.24
C ALA A 3 2.19 -8.26 -23.77
N TRP A 4 0.95 -8.09 -24.22
CA TRP A 4 0.07 -7.02 -23.77
C TRP A 4 -0.32 -7.22 -22.30
N PHE A 5 -0.67 -8.44 -21.91
CA PHE A 5 -1.05 -8.74 -20.53
C PHE A 5 0.14 -8.61 -19.57
N TYR A 6 1.33 -9.02 -19.95
CA TYR A 6 2.54 -8.78 -19.14
C TYR A 6 2.85 -7.29 -18.96
N LYS A 7 2.46 -6.46 -19.93
CA LYS A 7 2.66 -5.02 -19.84
C LYS A 7 1.60 -4.30 -19.00
N TYR A 8 0.35 -4.69 -19.12
CA TYR A 8 -0.77 -3.95 -18.53
C TYR A 8 -1.51 -4.70 -17.43
N GLY A 9 -1.36 -6.02 -17.32
CA GLY A 9 -2.09 -6.84 -16.35
C GLY A 9 -1.86 -6.39 -14.91
N PHE A 10 -0.62 -6.07 -14.55
CA PHE A 10 -0.31 -5.50 -13.24
C PHE A 10 -1.00 -4.13 -13.03
N VAL A 11 -0.95 -3.27 -14.04
CA VAL A 11 -1.60 -1.95 -13.96
C VAL A 11 -3.12 -2.09 -13.80
N LEU A 12 -3.74 -3.00 -14.56
CA LEU A 12 -5.17 -3.28 -14.43
C LEU A 12 -5.53 -3.83 -13.05
N LEU A 13 -4.70 -4.71 -12.49
CA LEU A 13 -4.87 -5.20 -11.14
C LEU A 13 -4.80 -4.06 -10.13
N LEU A 14 -3.81 -3.18 -10.24
CA LEU A 14 -3.66 -2.02 -9.36
C LEU A 14 -4.83 -1.05 -9.49
N LEU A 15 -5.32 -0.79 -10.71
CA LEU A 15 -6.50 0.06 -10.94
C LEU A 15 -7.78 -0.57 -10.38
N ASN A 16 -7.91 -1.90 -10.48
CA ASN A 16 -9.07 -2.60 -9.92
C ASN A 16 -9.21 -2.40 -8.41
N THR A 17 -8.10 -2.28 -7.67
CA THR A 17 -8.17 -1.99 -6.24
C THR A 17 -8.80 -0.62 -5.92
N ILE A 18 -8.65 0.34 -6.82
CA ILE A 18 -9.32 1.63 -6.71
C ILE A 18 -10.83 1.48 -6.98
N LEU A 19 -11.22 0.65 -7.96
CA LEU A 19 -12.63 0.38 -8.26
C LEU A 19 -13.36 -0.25 -7.07
N TYR A 20 -12.70 -1.05 -6.25
CA TYR A 20 -13.25 -1.54 -4.97
C TYR A 20 -13.63 -0.43 -4.00
N SER A 21 -12.95 0.72 -4.10
CA SER A 21 -13.14 1.85 -3.18
C SER A 21 -14.18 2.85 -3.65
N ILE A 22 -14.76 2.66 -4.83
CA ILE A 22 -15.81 3.52 -5.41
C ILE A 22 -17.16 2.78 -5.30
N PRO A 23 -18.18 3.35 -4.62
CA PRO A 23 -19.46 2.68 -4.38
C PRO A 23 -20.13 2.14 -5.65
N GLU A 24 -20.10 2.90 -6.74
CA GLU A 24 -20.75 2.55 -8.01
C GLU A 24 -20.07 1.37 -8.72
N THR A 25 -18.80 1.09 -8.42
CA THR A 25 -18.02 0.04 -9.10
C THR A 25 -17.60 -1.11 -8.18
N ASN A 26 -17.84 -1.01 -6.88
CA ASN A 26 -17.41 -2.01 -5.90
C ASN A 26 -18.02 -3.40 -6.16
N THR A 27 -19.21 -3.48 -6.76
CA THR A 27 -19.87 -4.75 -7.10
C THR A 27 -19.24 -5.43 -8.33
N ILE A 28 -18.64 -4.67 -9.23
CA ILE A 28 -17.99 -5.18 -10.45
C ILE A 28 -16.51 -5.51 -10.19
N ALA A 29 -15.89 -4.81 -9.28
CA ALA A 29 -14.46 -4.97 -8.98
C ALA A 29 -14.05 -6.41 -8.60
N PRO A 30 -14.82 -7.20 -7.79
CA PRO A 30 -14.52 -8.60 -7.55
C PRO A 30 -14.47 -9.44 -8.83
N THR A 31 -15.44 -9.24 -9.72
CA THR A 31 -15.50 -9.96 -11.01
C THR A 31 -14.27 -9.67 -11.86
N ILE A 32 -13.86 -8.40 -11.93
CA ILE A 32 -12.63 -8.00 -12.65
C ILE A 32 -11.41 -8.64 -12.01
N PHE A 33 -11.34 -8.67 -10.67
CA PHE A 33 -10.24 -9.30 -9.94
C PHE A 33 -10.11 -10.79 -10.30
N TYR A 34 -11.19 -11.56 -10.17
CA TYR A 34 -11.17 -12.98 -10.50
C TYR A 34 -10.85 -13.24 -11.96
N PHE A 35 -11.34 -12.40 -12.87
CA PHE A 35 -11.01 -12.48 -14.28
C PHE A 35 -9.50 -12.26 -14.53
N LEU A 36 -8.91 -11.23 -13.93
CA LEU A 36 -7.47 -10.96 -14.04
C LEU A 36 -6.63 -12.09 -13.42
N MET A 37 -7.06 -12.62 -12.27
CA MET A 37 -6.39 -13.76 -11.63
C MET A 37 -6.50 -15.01 -12.50
N GLY A 38 -7.67 -15.29 -13.09
CA GLY A 38 -7.89 -16.42 -13.98
C GLY A 38 -7.01 -16.34 -15.22
N ILE A 39 -6.94 -15.18 -15.89
CA ILE A 39 -6.01 -14.98 -17.04
C ILE A 39 -4.56 -15.18 -16.58
N GLY A 40 -4.18 -14.60 -15.44
CA GLY A 40 -2.85 -14.77 -14.87
C GLY A 40 -2.51 -16.24 -14.69
N LEU A 41 -3.39 -17.02 -14.06
CA LEU A 41 -3.21 -18.45 -13.83
C LEU A 41 -3.09 -19.24 -15.15
N ILE A 42 -3.98 -18.98 -16.12
CA ILE A 42 -3.94 -19.61 -17.45
C ILE A 42 -2.58 -19.35 -18.13
N LEU A 43 -2.08 -18.12 -18.08
CA LEU A 43 -0.79 -17.77 -18.66
C LEU A 43 0.37 -18.48 -17.97
N LEU A 44 0.29 -18.67 -16.64
CA LEU A 44 1.27 -19.45 -15.88
C LEU A 44 1.32 -20.92 -16.34
N ILE A 45 0.18 -21.49 -16.68
CA ILE A 45 0.08 -22.89 -17.15
C ILE A 45 0.57 -23.03 -18.61
N ILE A 46 0.25 -22.08 -19.50
CA ILE A 46 0.55 -22.18 -20.94
C ILE A 46 2.04 -21.93 -21.21
N ASN A 47 2.73 -21.10 -20.44
CA ASN A 47 4.12 -20.70 -20.69
C ASN A 47 5.07 -21.03 -19.51
N PRO A 48 5.16 -22.30 -19.07
CA PRO A 48 5.89 -22.65 -17.86
C PRO A 48 7.40 -22.36 -17.95
N SER A 49 8.02 -22.47 -19.12
CA SER A 49 9.45 -22.22 -19.31
C SER A 49 9.83 -20.75 -19.08
N GLN A 50 9.11 -19.83 -19.74
CA GLN A 50 9.36 -18.40 -19.56
C GLN A 50 9.11 -17.94 -18.13
N ILE A 51 8.12 -18.53 -17.49
CA ILE A 51 7.76 -18.21 -16.11
C ILE A 51 8.81 -18.72 -15.14
N LYS A 52 9.33 -19.93 -15.36
CA LYS A 52 10.39 -20.50 -14.55
C LYS A 52 11.59 -19.55 -14.49
N ASP A 53 12.04 -19.04 -15.64
CA ASP A 53 13.19 -18.14 -15.71
C ASP A 53 12.97 -16.83 -14.94
N VAL A 54 11.74 -16.32 -14.89
CA VAL A 54 11.39 -15.09 -14.19
C VAL A 54 11.19 -15.34 -12.69
N ILE A 55 10.43 -16.37 -12.31
CA ILE A 55 10.12 -16.64 -10.89
C ILE A 55 11.39 -17.02 -10.13
N PHE A 56 12.28 -17.80 -10.74
CA PHE A 56 13.55 -18.17 -10.13
C PHE A 56 14.66 -17.13 -10.34
N HIS A 57 14.37 -16.02 -10.99
CA HIS A 57 15.32 -14.93 -11.14
C HIS A 57 15.68 -14.34 -9.76
N ARG A 58 16.99 -14.16 -9.51
CA ARG A 58 17.52 -13.72 -8.19
C ARG A 58 16.86 -12.44 -7.65
N SER A 59 16.35 -11.57 -8.54
CA SER A 59 15.65 -10.36 -8.14
C SER A 59 14.30 -10.63 -7.51
N PHE A 60 13.63 -11.73 -7.83
CA PHE A 60 12.28 -12.06 -7.41
C PHE A 60 12.21 -13.23 -6.41
N LEU A 61 13.36 -13.85 -6.06
CA LEU A 61 13.40 -14.98 -5.13
C LEU A 61 12.74 -14.70 -3.79
N PHE A 62 12.73 -13.46 -3.32
CA PHE A 62 12.06 -13.12 -2.06
C PHE A 62 10.53 -13.28 -2.16
N LEU A 63 9.92 -13.01 -3.32
CA LEU A 63 8.49 -13.26 -3.57
C LEU A 63 8.20 -14.76 -3.61
N LEU A 64 9.07 -15.53 -4.25
CA LEU A 64 8.98 -16.98 -4.27
C LEU A 64 9.10 -17.55 -2.85
N LEU A 65 10.04 -17.06 -2.04
CA LEU A 65 10.19 -17.49 -0.65
C LEU A 65 8.92 -17.22 0.17
N ILE A 66 8.31 -16.05 0.04
CA ILE A 66 7.04 -15.75 0.71
C ILE A 66 5.92 -16.67 0.20
N SER A 67 5.86 -16.93 -1.12
CA SER A 67 4.88 -17.88 -1.68
C SER A 67 5.07 -19.30 -1.14
N LEU A 68 6.31 -19.73 -0.97
CA LEU A 68 6.63 -21.04 -0.35
C LEU A 68 6.25 -21.08 1.13
N VAL A 69 6.49 -19.99 1.88
CA VAL A 69 6.05 -19.88 3.27
C VAL A 69 4.51 -19.98 3.35
N ASN A 70 3.79 -19.28 2.48
CA ASN A 70 2.33 -19.37 2.40
C ASN A 70 1.85 -20.79 2.06
N LEU A 71 2.51 -21.47 1.12
CA LEU A 71 2.17 -22.84 0.74
C LEU A 71 2.41 -23.82 1.89
N VAL A 72 3.58 -23.74 2.54
CA VAL A 72 3.91 -24.59 3.70
C VAL A 72 2.94 -24.34 4.85
N TYR A 73 2.63 -23.07 5.11
CA TYR A 73 1.64 -22.70 6.12
C TYR A 73 0.27 -23.31 5.81
N PHE A 74 -0.22 -23.13 4.59
CA PHE A 74 -1.51 -23.67 4.15
C PHE A 74 -1.61 -25.20 4.26
N LEU A 75 -0.54 -25.92 3.88
CA LEU A 75 -0.55 -27.39 3.88
C LEU A 75 -0.44 -28.02 5.27
N PHE A 76 0.21 -27.37 6.23
CA PHE A 76 0.57 -27.99 7.49
C PHE A 76 0.06 -27.31 8.74
N PHE A 77 -0.34 -26.02 8.65
CA PHE A 77 -0.66 -25.22 9.81
C PHE A 77 -2.02 -24.50 9.72
N GLU A 78 -2.65 -24.48 8.55
CA GLU A 78 -4.04 -24.04 8.44
C GLU A 78 -4.94 -25.00 9.25
N SER A 79 -5.71 -24.45 10.19
CA SER A 79 -6.49 -25.26 11.15
C SER A 79 -7.63 -26.03 10.51
N GLU A 80 -8.16 -25.50 9.42
CA GLU A 80 -9.25 -26.09 8.62
C GLU A 80 -9.05 -25.71 7.16
N PHE A 81 -9.38 -26.64 6.23
CA PHE A 81 -9.40 -26.29 4.81
C PHE A 81 -10.50 -25.26 4.58
N ASN A 82 -10.06 -24.02 4.37
CA ASN A 82 -10.95 -22.89 4.14
C ASN A 82 -10.77 -22.41 2.68
N GLN A 83 -11.88 -22.22 1.97
CA GLN A 83 -11.87 -21.72 0.60
C GLN A 83 -11.19 -20.35 0.49
N ASP A 84 -11.42 -19.47 1.47
CA ASP A 84 -10.85 -18.11 1.50
C ASP A 84 -9.32 -18.16 1.67
N SER A 85 -8.80 -19.10 2.44
CA SER A 85 -7.35 -19.33 2.60
C SER A 85 -6.71 -19.84 1.30
N LEU A 86 -7.39 -20.73 0.57
CA LEU A 86 -6.95 -21.16 -0.76
C LEU A 86 -6.98 -20.00 -1.76
N GLU A 87 -8.04 -19.19 -1.73
CA GLU A 87 -8.15 -17.98 -2.56
C GLU A 87 -6.99 -17.02 -2.28
N PHE A 88 -6.70 -16.74 -1.02
CA PHE A 88 -5.55 -15.91 -0.63
C PHE A 88 -4.24 -16.44 -1.19
N LEU A 89 -3.99 -17.74 -0.99
CA LEU A 89 -2.78 -18.41 -1.47
C LEU A 89 -2.60 -18.26 -2.99
N MET A 90 -3.66 -18.57 -3.75
CA MET A 90 -3.65 -18.51 -5.21
C MET A 90 -3.54 -17.07 -5.71
N ALA A 91 -4.32 -16.15 -5.13
CA ALA A 91 -4.28 -14.73 -5.51
C ALA A 91 -2.90 -14.12 -5.26
N ARG A 92 -2.30 -14.39 -4.10
CA ARG A 92 -0.96 -13.88 -3.76
C ARG A 92 0.11 -14.43 -4.70
N PHE A 93 0.07 -15.71 -5.03
CA PHE A 93 1.00 -16.32 -5.97
C PHE A 93 0.88 -15.73 -7.37
N VAL A 94 -0.34 -15.58 -7.88
CA VAL A 94 -0.60 -14.96 -9.20
C VAL A 94 -0.16 -13.50 -9.22
N GLN A 95 -0.47 -12.73 -8.17
CA GLN A 95 -0.01 -11.33 -8.04
C GLN A 95 1.51 -11.21 -8.10
N PHE A 96 2.23 -12.01 -7.33
CA PHE A 96 3.68 -12.00 -7.30
C PHE A 96 4.27 -12.41 -8.65
N SER A 97 3.67 -13.38 -9.32
CA SER A 97 4.04 -13.80 -10.66
C SER A 97 3.81 -12.68 -11.69
N LEU A 98 2.65 -12.02 -11.66
CA LEU A 98 2.33 -10.89 -12.53
C LEU A 98 3.26 -9.71 -12.31
N ILE A 99 3.57 -9.36 -11.07
CA ILE A 99 4.53 -8.31 -10.73
C ILE A 99 5.90 -8.65 -11.34
N SER A 100 6.38 -9.87 -11.13
CA SER A 100 7.69 -10.31 -11.61
C SER A 100 7.76 -10.30 -13.15
N LEU A 101 6.76 -10.87 -13.82
CA LEU A 101 6.67 -10.92 -15.29
C LEU A 101 6.55 -9.51 -15.88
N SER A 102 5.73 -8.67 -15.28
CA SER A 102 5.54 -7.28 -15.73
C SER A 102 6.84 -6.50 -15.69
N ILE A 103 7.58 -6.57 -14.58
CA ILE A 103 8.85 -5.88 -14.41
C ILE A 103 9.92 -6.45 -15.33
N TYR A 104 10.07 -7.77 -15.35
CA TYR A 104 11.12 -8.43 -16.15
C TYR A 104 11.01 -8.09 -17.64
N HIS A 105 9.79 -8.20 -18.22
CA HIS A 105 9.59 -7.97 -19.65
C HIS A 105 9.39 -6.49 -20.05
N ASN A 106 9.04 -5.61 -19.10
CA ASN A 106 8.65 -4.23 -19.42
C ASN A 106 9.30 -3.19 -18.49
N TYR A 107 10.50 -3.45 -18.01
CA TYR A 107 11.22 -2.56 -17.08
C TYR A 107 11.27 -1.10 -17.55
N ASP A 108 11.67 -0.87 -18.82
CA ASP A 108 11.78 0.47 -19.38
C ASP A 108 10.45 1.21 -19.48
N TYR A 109 9.36 0.47 -19.73
CA TYR A 109 8.02 1.06 -19.71
C TYR A 109 7.66 1.56 -18.31
N TYR A 110 7.87 0.75 -17.29
CA TYR A 110 7.59 1.15 -15.92
C TYR A 110 8.51 2.27 -15.44
N LYS A 111 9.78 2.23 -15.79
CA LYS A 111 10.75 3.29 -15.50
C LYS A 111 10.29 4.65 -16.05
N LYS A 112 9.77 4.69 -17.27
CA LYS A 112 9.44 5.95 -17.98
C LYS A 112 7.99 6.41 -17.81
N LYS A 113 7.03 5.49 -17.63
CA LYS A 113 5.60 5.80 -17.78
C LYS A 113 4.77 5.59 -16.53
N PHE A 114 5.24 4.78 -15.59
CA PHE A 114 4.42 4.38 -14.43
C PHE A 114 4.02 5.58 -13.56
N SER A 115 4.98 6.44 -13.19
CA SER A 115 4.70 7.63 -12.39
C SER A 115 3.64 8.54 -13.04
N SER A 116 3.78 8.79 -14.34
CA SER A 116 2.81 9.61 -15.09
C SER A 116 1.42 8.97 -15.13
N LEU A 117 1.35 7.63 -15.24
CA LEU A 117 0.08 6.90 -15.26
C LEU A 117 -0.61 7.02 -13.89
N ILE A 118 0.09 6.78 -12.80
CA ILE A 118 -0.48 6.91 -11.44
C ILE A 118 -0.97 8.32 -11.18
N ILE A 119 -0.17 9.35 -11.50
CA ILE A 119 -0.58 10.75 -11.35
C ILE A 119 -1.87 11.02 -12.12
N LYS A 120 -1.97 10.59 -13.39
CA LYS A 120 -3.16 10.79 -14.23
C LYS A 120 -4.40 10.13 -13.66
N VAL A 121 -4.28 8.86 -13.24
CA VAL A 121 -5.42 8.13 -12.68
C VAL A 121 -5.93 8.80 -11.41
N ILE A 122 -5.03 9.13 -10.49
CA ILE A 122 -5.45 9.78 -9.24
C ILE A 122 -5.98 11.20 -9.51
N SER A 123 -5.40 11.93 -10.48
CA SER A 123 -5.94 13.24 -10.89
C SER A 123 -7.38 13.12 -11.38
N ILE A 124 -7.69 12.12 -12.21
CA ILE A 124 -9.06 11.88 -12.69
C ILE A 124 -9.99 11.61 -11.51
N ILE A 125 -9.60 10.77 -10.56
CA ILE A 125 -10.40 10.43 -9.38
C ILE A 125 -10.69 11.68 -8.53
N VAL A 126 -9.65 12.47 -8.26
CA VAL A 126 -9.76 13.69 -7.47
C VAL A 126 -10.65 14.72 -8.18
N VAL A 127 -10.45 14.93 -9.48
CA VAL A 127 -11.25 15.89 -10.26
C VAL A 127 -12.71 15.43 -10.35
N LEU A 128 -12.97 14.15 -10.62
CA LEU A 128 -14.35 13.62 -10.58
C LEU A 128 -14.96 13.77 -9.19
N GLY A 129 -14.18 13.52 -8.13
CA GLY A 129 -14.63 13.72 -6.76
C GLY A 129 -15.09 15.15 -6.50
N LEU A 130 -14.34 16.16 -6.98
CA LEU A 130 -14.68 17.56 -6.85
C LEU A 130 -15.91 17.98 -7.69
N PHE A 131 -16.20 17.27 -8.79
CA PHE A 131 -17.43 17.51 -9.55
C PHE A 131 -18.66 16.92 -8.87
N VAL A 132 -18.53 15.77 -8.20
CA VAL A 132 -19.64 15.10 -7.51
C VAL A 132 -19.91 15.74 -6.16
N ASP A 133 -18.86 16.05 -5.42
CA ASP A 133 -18.92 16.68 -4.11
C ASP A 133 -17.88 17.82 -4.05
N PRO A 134 -18.29 19.07 -4.35
CA PRO A 134 -17.38 20.21 -4.37
C PRO A 134 -17.05 20.77 -2.97
N ASP A 135 -17.77 20.33 -1.92
CA ASP A 135 -17.62 20.89 -0.59
C ASP A 135 -16.49 20.22 0.20
N LEU A 136 -15.30 20.76 0.05
CA LEU A 136 -14.09 20.30 0.76
C LEU A 136 -14.12 20.56 2.27
N LEU A 137 -15.08 21.34 2.77
CA LEU A 137 -15.12 21.81 4.15
C LEU A 137 -16.26 21.21 4.99
N SER A 138 -17.20 20.48 4.38
CA SER A 138 -18.37 19.89 5.05
C SER A 138 -18.07 18.61 5.87
N GLY A 139 -16.96 18.56 6.59
CA GLY A 139 -16.57 17.40 7.35
C GLY A 139 -15.39 16.64 6.70
N ARG A 140 -15.40 15.31 6.73
CA ARG A 140 -14.33 14.51 6.10
C ARG A 140 -14.61 14.36 4.62
N TYR A 141 -13.78 14.97 3.79
CA TYR A 141 -13.89 14.85 2.34
C TYR A 141 -13.53 13.45 1.84
N TYR A 142 -14.37 12.85 1.03
CA TYR A 142 -14.14 11.54 0.41
C TYR A 142 -14.40 11.52 -1.12
N GLY A 143 -15.03 12.57 -1.70
CA GLY A 143 -15.33 12.67 -3.13
C GLY A 143 -16.14 11.49 -3.64
N ILE A 144 -15.61 10.79 -4.67
CA ILE A 144 -16.23 9.56 -5.19
C ILE A 144 -15.71 8.28 -4.49
N ILE A 145 -14.77 8.40 -3.55
CA ILE A 145 -14.21 7.27 -2.84
C ILE A 145 -14.99 7.05 -1.53
N TRP A 146 -15.41 5.83 -1.29
CA TRP A 146 -16.14 5.43 -0.08
C TRP A 146 -15.44 5.85 1.23
N ASN A 147 -14.11 5.72 1.30
CA ASN A 147 -13.33 5.92 2.52
C ASN A 147 -12.39 7.13 2.40
N PRO A 148 -12.55 8.16 3.24
CA PRO A 148 -11.67 9.34 3.23
C PRO A 148 -10.20 9.01 3.47
N ASN A 149 -9.85 7.96 4.25
CA ASN A 149 -8.46 7.54 4.42
C ASN A 149 -7.87 6.97 3.13
N MET A 150 -8.68 6.28 2.31
CA MET A 150 -8.23 5.79 1.00
C MET A 150 -7.99 6.96 0.03
N LEU A 151 -8.92 7.93 -0.05
CA LEU A 151 -8.71 9.14 -0.86
C LEU A 151 -7.47 9.91 -0.41
N ALA A 152 -7.28 10.05 0.90
CA ALA A 152 -6.09 10.67 1.49
C ALA A 152 -4.81 10.00 1.02
N SER A 153 -4.72 8.68 1.13
CA SER A 153 -3.53 7.93 0.79
C SER A 153 -3.26 7.93 -0.72
N LEU A 154 -4.29 7.89 -1.57
CA LEU A 154 -4.13 8.07 -3.02
C LEU A 154 -3.62 9.48 -3.35
N SER A 155 -4.23 10.51 -2.78
CA SER A 155 -3.87 11.91 -3.04
C SER A 155 -2.45 12.23 -2.59
N VAL A 156 -2.05 11.79 -1.39
CA VAL A 156 -0.70 12.02 -0.88
C VAL A 156 0.36 11.21 -1.63
N LEU A 157 -0.01 10.04 -2.15
CA LEU A 157 0.87 9.26 -3.03
C LEU A 157 1.10 10.01 -4.35
N ALA A 158 0.04 10.52 -5.01
CA ALA A 158 0.16 11.31 -6.23
C ALA A 158 0.95 12.61 -5.98
N PHE A 159 0.72 13.28 -4.84
CA PHE A 159 1.55 14.39 -4.38
C PHE A 159 3.03 14.01 -4.35
N SER A 160 3.36 12.85 -3.75
CA SER A 160 4.73 12.37 -3.64
C SER A 160 5.35 12.06 -5.00
N PHE A 161 4.57 11.45 -5.93
CA PHE A 161 5.02 11.22 -7.31
C PHE A 161 5.37 12.52 -8.03
N VAL A 162 4.55 13.57 -7.88
CA VAL A 162 4.84 14.89 -8.48
C VAL A 162 6.01 15.57 -7.79
N LEU A 163 6.11 15.47 -6.45
CA LEU A 163 7.18 16.05 -5.65
C LEU A 163 8.55 15.44 -6.00
N MET A 164 8.59 14.13 -6.26
CA MET A 164 9.83 13.39 -6.56
C MET A 164 10.30 13.53 -8.01
N LYS A 165 9.55 14.19 -8.90
CA LYS A 165 10.03 14.44 -10.25
C LYS A 165 11.40 15.14 -10.23
N ASN A 166 12.32 14.63 -11.05
CA ASN A 166 13.66 15.22 -11.23
C ASN A 166 13.69 16.25 -12.36
N GLU A 167 12.69 16.21 -13.25
CA GLU A 167 12.54 17.18 -14.35
C GLU A 167 12.07 18.53 -13.82
N LYS A 168 12.32 19.60 -14.60
CA LYS A 168 11.79 20.93 -14.27
C LYS A 168 10.25 20.86 -14.21
N ARG A 169 9.69 21.26 -13.07
CA ARG A 169 8.25 21.27 -12.84
C ARG A 169 7.56 22.25 -13.78
N THR A 170 6.48 21.80 -14.39
CA THR A 170 5.58 22.64 -15.17
C THR A 170 4.58 23.35 -14.25
N ASN A 171 3.88 24.37 -14.77
CA ASN A 171 2.79 25.02 -14.02
C ASN A 171 1.69 24.00 -13.63
N LEU A 172 1.46 22.99 -14.48
CA LEU A 172 0.51 21.90 -14.18
C LEU A 172 1.00 21.07 -12.98
N ASP A 173 2.30 20.75 -12.89
CA ASP A 173 2.82 20.01 -11.75
C ASP A 173 2.65 20.77 -10.44
N VAL A 174 2.82 22.10 -10.46
CA VAL A 174 2.57 22.96 -9.28
C VAL A 174 1.10 22.96 -8.90
N LEU A 175 0.21 23.09 -9.89
CA LEU A 175 -1.24 23.00 -9.66
C LEU A 175 -1.65 21.66 -9.06
N LEU A 176 -1.14 20.55 -9.59
CA LEU A 176 -1.40 19.21 -9.08
C LEU A 176 -0.86 19.00 -7.64
N LEU A 177 0.32 19.55 -7.32
CA LEU A 177 0.84 19.53 -5.95
C LEU A 177 -0.10 20.22 -4.97
N ILE A 178 -0.58 21.43 -5.33
CA ILE A 178 -1.51 22.19 -4.51
C ILE A 178 -2.85 21.42 -4.37
N LEU A 179 -3.38 20.91 -5.47
CA LEU A 179 -4.64 20.16 -5.48
C LEU A 179 -4.56 18.93 -4.58
N PHE A 180 -3.55 18.08 -4.75
CA PHE A 180 -3.39 16.87 -3.96
C PHE A 180 -3.12 17.17 -2.48
N PHE A 181 -2.39 18.24 -2.18
CA PHE A 181 -2.19 18.70 -0.82
C PHE A 181 -3.50 19.11 -0.16
N ILE A 182 -4.30 19.99 -0.81
CA ILE A 182 -5.58 20.45 -0.29
C ILE A 182 -6.54 19.28 -0.07
N VAL A 183 -6.69 18.39 -1.05
CA VAL A 183 -7.56 17.22 -0.92
C VAL A 183 -7.09 16.29 0.21
N SER A 184 -5.79 16.03 0.31
CA SER A 184 -5.25 15.20 1.40
C SER A 184 -5.60 15.76 2.79
N ILE A 185 -5.50 17.09 2.96
CA ILE A 185 -5.85 17.75 4.22
C ILE A 185 -7.36 17.71 4.46
N ALA A 186 -8.17 17.98 3.44
CA ALA A 186 -9.64 17.98 3.53
C ALA A 186 -10.22 16.63 3.97
N THR A 187 -9.51 15.53 3.75
CA THR A 187 -9.92 14.21 4.27
C THR A 187 -9.81 14.07 5.80
N GLY A 188 -9.08 14.94 6.47
CA GLY A 188 -8.79 14.85 7.91
C GLY A 188 -7.93 13.64 8.29
N SER A 189 -7.15 13.09 7.36
CA SER A 189 -6.28 11.92 7.61
C SER A 189 -4.94 12.33 8.22
N ARG A 190 -4.68 11.89 9.43
CA ARG A 190 -3.40 12.12 10.13
C ARG A 190 -2.24 11.39 9.45
N LEU A 191 -2.50 10.20 8.90
CA LEU A 191 -1.51 9.45 8.12
C LEU A 191 -1.06 10.24 6.88
N ALA A 192 -1.98 10.94 6.21
CA ALA A 192 -1.63 11.79 5.07
C ALA A 192 -0.65 12.90 5.46
N LEU A 193 -0.85 13.54 6.61
CA LEU A 193 0.10 14.55 7.12
C LEU A 193 1.49 13.96 7.39
N LEU A 194 1.54 12.77 7.99
CA LEU A 194 2.79 12.05 8.19
C LEU A 194 3.50 11.80 6.85
N ILE A 195 2.78 11.27 5.86
CA ILE A 195 3.36 10.96 4.54
C ILE A 195 3.82 12.23 3.81
N ILE A 196 3.06 13.32 3.87
CA ILE A 196 3.47 14.62 3.31
C ILE A 196 4.78 15.07 3.95
N THR A 197 4.85 15.03 5.28
CA THR A 197 6.04 15.44 6.03
C THR A 197 7.26 14.59 5.65
N VAL A 198 7.09 13.27 5.63
CA VAL A 198 8.16 12.35 5.22
C VAL A 198 8.56 12.59 3.77
N SER A 199 7.61 12.91 2.87
CA SER A 199 7.91 13.24 1.47
C SER A 199 8.80 14.47 1.34
N PHE A 200 8.52 15.51 2.10
CA PHE A 200 9.37 16.72 2.13
C PHE A 200 10.77 16.42 2.70
N ILE A 201 10.84 15.71 3.82
CA ILE A 201 12.12 15.32 4.42
C ILE A 201 12.94 14.46 3.46
N TYR A 202 12.27 13.51 2.80
CA TYR A 202 12.92 12.62 1.83
C TYR A 202 13.46 13.38 0.63
N LYS A 203 12.71 14.33 0.06
CA LYS A 203 13.11 15.11 -1.13
C LYS A 203 14.17 16.16 -0.80
N PHE A 204 13.98 16.91 0.28
CA PHE A 204 14.81 18.10 0.58
C PHE A 204 15.86 17.87 1.66
N GLY A 205 15.83 16.71 2.32
CA GLY A 205 16.73 16.34 3.41
C GLY A 205 16.38 17.01 4.75
N LEU A 206 16.99 16.47 5.81
CA LEU A 206 16.91 17.00 7.17
C LEU A 206 17.90 18.16 7.34
N SER A 207 17.49 19.38 7.00
CA SER A 207 18.20 20.59 7.38
C SER A 207 17.43 21.34 8.46
N ILE A 208 18.14 22.13 9.29
CA ILE A 208 17.50 22.93 10.35
C ILE A 208 16.39 23.82 9.76
N ARG A 209 16.63 24.38 8.59
CA ARG A 209 15.65 25.20 7.85
C ARG A 209 14.39 24.41 7.48
N ASN A 210 14.54 23.19 6.96
CA ASN A 210 13.42 22.35 6.55
C ASN A 210 12.61 21.86 7.76
N VAL A 211 13.28 21.52 8.86
CA VAL A 211 12.63 21.17 10.14
C VAL A 211 11.84 22.38 10.68
N PHE A 212 12.44 23.58 10.63
CA PHE A 212 11.75 24.80 11.05
C PHE A 212 10.48 25.07 10.24
N TYR A 213 10.52 24.94 8.91
CA TYR A 213 9.32 25.07 8.07
C TYR A 213 8.27 23.99 8.36
N ALA A 214 8.68 22.75 8.61
CA ALA A 214 7.76 21.70 9.02
C ALA A 214 7.06 22.05 10.35
N ILE A 215 7.82 22.52 11.36
CA ILE A 215 7.27 22.94 12.65
C ILE A 215 6.26 24.09 12.46
N ILE A 216 6.61 25.11 11.68
CA ILE A 216 5.68 26.22 11.39
C ILE A 216 4.40 25.68 10.71
N GLY A 217 4.53 24.81 9.73
CA GLY A 217 3.39 24.19 9.05
C GLY A 217 2.47 23.43 10.04
N PHE A 218 3.06 22.65 10.96
CA PHE A 218 2.30 21.97 12.00
C PHE A 218 1.62 22.93 12.97
N ILE A 219 2.31 24.00 13.42
CA ILE A 219 1.72 25.02 14.29
C ILE A 219 0.54 25.71 13.59
N LEU A 220 0.68 26.08 12.32
CA LEU A 220 -0.41 26.70 11.56
C LEU A 220 -1.60 25.74 11.40
N LEU A 221 -1.37 24.48 11.06
CA LEU A 221 -2.43 23.47 10.99
C LEU A 221 -3.12 23.28 12.35
N PHE A 222 -2.36 23.25 13.45
CA PHE A 222 -2.92 23.12 14.79
C PHE A 222 -3.75 24.35 15.16
N LEU A 223 -3.29 25.57 14.85
CA LEU A 223 -4.03 26.80 15.11
C LEU A 223 -5.34 26.85 14.29
N ILE A 224 -5.31 26.44 13.02
CA ILE A 224 -6.52 26.36 12.18
C ILE A 224 -7.47 25.29 12.74
N SER A 225 -6.95 24.14 13.18
CA SER A 225 -7.76 23.05 13.71
C SER A 225 -8.38 23.35 15.08
N SER A 226 -7.81 24.31 15.83
CA SER A 226 -8.36 24.75 17.13
C SER A 226 -9.53 25.72 16.96
N ILE A 227 -9.75 26.28 15.75
CA ILE A 227 -10.94 27.07 15.44
C ILE A 227 -12.06 26.07 15.11
N ASP A 228 -13.16 26.13 15.85
CA ASP A 228 -14.31 25.23 15.63
C ASP A 228 -15.06 25.63 14.35
N LEU A 229 -14.57 25.09 13.23
CA LEU A 229 -15.13 25.34 11.91
C LEU A 229 -16.11 24.25 11.45
N ASN A 230 -16.42 23.27 12.32
CA ASN A 230 -17.18 22.05 11.96
C ASN A 230 -16.62 21.32 10.73
N THR A 231 -15.30 21.38 10.53
CA THR A 231 -14.61 20.79 9.39
C THR A 231 -13.76 19.60 9.82
N SER A 232 -13.22 18.88 8.84
CA SER A 232 -12.24 17.80 9.07
C SER A 232 -10.99 18.24 9.86
N PHE A 233 -10.71 19.55 9.88
CA PHE A 233 -9.58 20.12 10.61
C PHE A 233 -9.67 19.92 12.13
N ASN A 234 -10.87 19.89 12.72
CA ASN A 234 -11.06 19.66 14.15
C ASN A 234 -10.49 18.31 14.61
N ARG A 235 -10.34 17.34 13.69
CA ARG A 235 -9.73 16.05 14.01
C ARG A 235 -8.24 16.11 14.29
N PHE A 236 -7.54 17.13 13.84
CA PHE A 236 -6.11 17.28 14.09
C PHE A 236 -5.82 17.79 15.51
N SER A 237 -6.80 18.44 16.15
CA SER A 237 -6.72 18.96 17.53
C SER A 237 -7.50 18.13 18.57
N SER A 238 -8.40 17.20 18.13
CA SER A 238 -9.20 16.41 19.06
C SER A 238 -8.36 15.47 19.92
N GLN A 239 -8.68 15.38 21.20
CA GLN A 239 -7.96 14.56 22.18
C GLN A 239 -8.20 13.05 22.02
N ASP A 240 -9.28 12.63 21.35
CA ASP A 240 -9.65 11.22 21.12
C ASP A 240 -8.80 10.52 20.05
N ILE A 241 -7.52 10.89 19.99
CA ILE A 241 -6.62 10.46 18.92
C ILE A 241 -6.34 8.96 18.98
N LEU A 242 -6.29 8.38 20.16
CA LEU A 242 -5.77 7.05 20.41
C LEU A 242 -6.80 6.07 20.98
N ASN A 243 -7.90 6.55 21.58
CA ASN A 243 -8.81 5.67 22.32
C ASN A 243 -9.29 4.47 21.49
N ASP A 244 -9.95 4.70 20.35
CA ASP A 244 -10.47 3.60 19.53
C ASP A 244 -9.33 2.72 18.96
N ARG A 245 -8.19 3.30 18.60
CA ARG A 245 -7.07 2.55 18.05
C ARG A 245 -6.31 1.77 19.11
N THR A 246 -6.23 2.30 20.33
CA THR A 246 -5.61 1.59 21.45
C THR A 246 -6.43 0.36 21.81
N ASP A 247 -7.75 0.48 21.85
CA ASP A 247 -8.65 -0.63 22.14
C ASP A 247 -8.60 -1.70 21.06
N GLN A 248 -8.60 -1.30 19.78
CA GLN A 248 -8.44 -2.21 18.66
C GLN A 248 -7.07 -2.91 18.66
N PHE A 249 -6.00 -2.19 18.98
CA PHE A 249 -4.67 -2.76 19.14
C PHE A 249 -4.62 -3.78 20.29
N ASN A 250 -5.15 -3.43 21.45
CA ASN A 250 -5.22 -4.32 22.62
C ASN A 250 -6.05 -5.57 22.31
N PHE A 251 -7.19 -5.42 21.64
CA PHE A 251 -8.01 -6.53 21.19
C PHE A 251 -7.23 -7.46 20.25
N ALA A 252 -6.49 -6.89 19.31
CA ALA A 252 -5.65 -7.66 18.38
C ALA A 252 -4.51 -8.41 19.10
N VAL A 253 -3.85 -7.78 20.09
CA VAL A 253 -2.82 -8.41 20.90
C VAL A 253 -3.39 -9.54 21.75
N ASN A 254 -4.52 -9.32 22.42
CA ASN A 254 -5.20 -10.33 23.23
C ASN A 254 -5.62 -11.57 22.37
N ASN A 255 -5.99 -11.34 21.12
CA ASN A 255 -6.28 -12.44 20.21
C ASN A 255 -5.02 -13.13 19.72
N LEU A 256 -3.94 -12.41 19.47
CA LEU A 256 -2.65 -13.03 19.13
C LEU A 256 -2.18 -13.97 20.24
N GLU A 257 -2.35 -13.61 21.53
CA GLU A 257 -1.99 -14.47 22.66
C GLU A 257 -2.72 -15.82 22.64
N LYS A 258 -3.99 -15.86 22.18
CA LYS A 258 -4.78 -17.09 22.09
C LYS A 258 -4.27 -18.06 21.03
N LYS A 259 -3.68 -17.57 19.93
CA LYS A 259 -3.13 -18.36 18.83
C LYS A 259 -1.68 -17.94 18.50
N PHE A 260 -0.86 -17.78 19.51
CA PHE A 260 0.46 -17.16 19.45
C PHE A 260 1.40 -17.80 18.41
N TRP A 261 1.46 -19.13 18.34
CA TRP A 261 2.47 -19.81 17.53
C TRP A 261 2.19 -19.81 16.04
N PHE A 262 0.92 -20.05 15.64
CA PHE A 262 0.55 -20.30 14.26
C PHE A 262 -0.52 -19.35 13.72
N GLY A 263 -1.07 -18.45 14.54
CA GLY A 263 -2.06 -17.47 14.12
C GLY A 263 -3.45 -18.06 13.79
N TYR A 264 -4.22 -17.29 13.06
CA TYR A 264 -5.62 -17.61 12.74
C TYR A 264 -5.83 -18.19 11.35
N GLY A 265 -4.87 -18.07 10.44
CA GLY A 265 -4.94 -18.61 9.09
C GLY A 265 -4.82 -17.57 7.99
N LEU A 266 -4.66 -18.05 6.75
CA LEU A 266 -4.42 -17.19 5.60
C LEU A 266 -5.61 -16.30 5.23
N SER A 267 -6.85 -16.71 5.55
CA SER A 267 -8.05 -15.93 5.33
C SER A 267 -8.10 -14.64 6.16
N GLU A 268 -7.36 -14.58 7.25
CA GLU A 268 -7.39 -13.48 8.21
C GLU A 268 -6.41 -12.34 7.85
N TYR A 269 -6.19 -12.10 6.58
CA TYR A 269 -5.23 -11.11 6.06
C TYR A 269 -5.61 -9.65 6.32
N SER A 270 -6.83 -9.37 6.76
CA SER A 270 -7.23 -8.03 7.23
C SER A 270 -6.83 -7.74 8.68
N GLY A 271 -6.35 -8.78 9.41
CA GLY A 271 -5.89 -8.66 10.78
C GLY A 271 -7.00 -8.76 11.82
N LEU A 272 -8.19 -9.22 11.43
CA LEU A 272 -9.28 -9.59 12.33
C LEU A 272 -9.68 -11.02 12.08
N PRO A 273 -9.61 -11.86 13.11
CA PRO A 273 -10.14 -13.20 13.01
C PRO A 273 -11.68 -13.14 12.91
N SER A 274 -12.22 -13.72 11.84
CA SER A 274 -13.68 -13.82 11.62
C SER A 274 -14.39 -14.66 12.70
N ASN A 275 -13.62 -15.51 13.42
CA ASN A 275 -14.11 -16.48 14.39
C ASN A 275 -13.90 -16.06 15.86
N VAL A 276 -13.66 -14.77 16.10
CA VAL A 276 -13.48 -14.26 17.47
C VAL A 276 -14.74 -13.60 17.97
N ASP A 277 -15.16 -13.96 19.19
CA ASP A 277 -16.22 -13.26 19.88
C ASP A 277 -15.84 -11.81 20.08
N VAL A 278 -16.52 -10.93 19.37
CA VAL A 278 -16.34 -9.48 19.47
C VAL A 278 -17.10 -9.01 20.70
N PRO A 279 -16.45 -8.32 21.66
CA PRO A 279 -17.12 -7.74 22.81
C PRO A 279 -18.33 -6.87 22.38
N GLU A 280 -19.39 -6.83 23.21
CA GLU A 280 -20.61 -6.08 22.87
C GLU A 280 -20.36 -4.62 22.50
N GLU A 281 -19.38 -3.99 23.14
CA GLU A 281 -18.95 -2.61 22.89
C GLU A 281 -18.36 -2.38 21.47
N TYR A 282 -17.91 -3.45 20.80
CA TYR A 282 -17.36 -3.41 19.44
C TYR A 282 -18.26 -4.04 18.38
N GLN A 283 -19.43 -4.55 18.77
CA GLN A 283 -20.39 -5.14 17.83
C GLN A 283 -20.86 -4.10 16.82
N GLY A 284 -20.72 -4.42 15.53
CA GLY A 284 -21.07 -3.52 14.43
C GLY A 284 -20.00 -2.50 14.05
N LEU A 285 -18.85 -2.48 14.73
CA LEU A 285 -17.69 -1.70 14.34
C LEU A 285 -16.75 -2.53 13.45
N LEU A 286 -16.16 -1.92 12.44
CA LEU A 286 -15.06 -2.50 11.69
C LEU A 286 -13.81 -2.50 12.59
N ILE A 287 -13.54 -3.60 13.27
CA ILE A 287 -12.38 -3.74 14.12
C ILE A 287 -11.23 -4.25 13.24
N ALA A 288 -10.21 -3.44 13.03
CA ALA A 288 -8.97 -3.84 12.35
C ALA A 288 -7.79 -3.60 13.30
N SER A 289 -6.72 -4.37 13.18
CA SER A 289 -5.54 -4.16 14.02
C SER A 289 -4.89 -2.78 13.83
N HIS A 290 -5.21 -2.10 12.72
CA HIS A 290 -4.57 -0.86 12.26
C HIS A 290 -3.03 -0.89 12.38
N ASN A 291 -2.45 -2.07 12.25
CA ASN A 291 -1.01 -2.29 12.28
C ASN A 291 -0.67 -3.48 11.38
N GLY A 292 0.06 -3.22 10.28
CA GLY A 292 0.38 -4.23 9.29
C GLY A 292 1.31 -5.34 9.80
N TYR A 293 2.15 -5.04 10.79
CA TYR A 293 3.03 -6.05 11.41
C TYR A 293 2.23 -6.97 12.34
N LEU A 294 1.34 -6.39 13.13
CA LEU A 294 0.45 -7.18 13.99
C LEU A 294 -0.52 -8.03 13.17
N SER A 295 -1.01 -7.51 12.02
CA SER A 295 -1.82 -8.30 11.08
C SER A 295 -1.07 -9.54 10.57
N ILE A 296 0.22 -9.41 10.24
CA ILE A 296 1.04 -10.57 9.85
C ILE A 296 1.12 -11.59 10.99
N PHE A 297 1.32 -11.15 12.23
CA PHE A 297 1.35 -12.07 13.36
C PHE A 297 -0.01 -12.71 13.67
N LEU A 298 -1.11 -11.96 13.53
CA LEU A 298 -2.45 -12.54 13.66
C LEU A 298 -2.74 -13.59 12.60
N GLN A 299 -2.34 -13.33 11.36
CA GLN A 299 -2.53 -14.24 10.25
C GLN A 299 -1.67 -15.51 10.38
N TYR A 300 -0.39 -15.37 10.65
CA TYR A 300 0.60 -16.43 10.55
C TYR A 300 1.15 -16.93 11.89
N GLY A 301 0.80 -16.30 13.01
CA GLY A 301 1.47 -16.51 14.30
C GLY A 301 2.90 -15.98 14.31
N ILE A 302 3.56 -16.14 15.47
CA ILE A 302 4.89 -15.58 15.67
C ILE A 302 5.96 -16.24 14.79
N ILE A 303 5.88 -17.55 14.54
CA ILE A 303 6.89 -18.27 13.79
C ILE A 303 6.93 -17.82 12.34
N PHE A 304 5.84 -18.03 11.60
CA PHE A 304 5.79 -17.69 10.18
C PHE A 304 5.74 -16.17 9.95
N GLY A 305 5.05 -15.45 10.82
CA GLY A 305 4.98 -13.98 10.78
C GLY A 305 6.35 -13.35 10.92
N PHE A 306 7.19 -13.83 11.84
CA PHE A 306 8.57 -13.37 12.00
C PHE A 306 9.41 -13.62 10.73
N PHE A 307 9.29 -14.80 10.10
CA PHE A 307 10.00 -15.09 8.86
C PHE A 307 9.57 -14.16 7.72
N ILE A 308 8.28 -13.90 7.55
CA ILE A 308 7.76 -12.98 6.53
C ILE A 308 8.28 -11.56 6.78
N ILE A 309 8.17 -11.06 8.01
CA ILE A 309 8.69 -9.74 8.37
C ILE A 309 10.20 -9.66 8.14
N LEU A 310 10.95 -10.70 8.51
CA LEU A 310 12.40 -10.76 8.30
C LEU A 310 12.76 -10.67 6.80
N ILE A 311 12.05 -11.40 5.93
CA ILE A 311 12.25 -11.34 4.46
C ILE A 311 11.99 -9.92 3.96
N ILE A 312 10.85 -9.31 4.36
CA ILE A 312 10.47 -7.94 3.97
C ILE A 312 11.53 -6.94 4.43
N MET A 313 11.86 -6.94 5.71
CA MET A 313 12.78 -5.96 6.31
C MET A 313 14.19 -6.11 5.73
N ARG A 314 14.72 -7.34 5.64
CA ARG A 314 16.05 -7.59 5.06
C ARG A 314 16.12 -7.10 3.62
N LYS A 315 15.10 -7.40 2.80
CA LYS A 315 15.08 -6.98 1.40
C LYS A 315 14.98 -5.47 1.28
N SER A 316 14.09 -4.84 2.04
CA SER A 316 13.89 -3.39 2.04
C SER A 316 15.14 -2.63 2.51
N LEU A 317 15.76 -3.06 3.61
CA LEU A 317 16.98 -2.44 4.13
C LEU A 317 18.16 -2.57 3.17
N MET A 318 18.34 -3.75 2.56
CA MET A 318 19.40 -3.98 1.56
C MET A 318 19.23 -3.04 0.36
N LEU A 319 18.02 -2.92 -0.18
CA LEU A 319 17.75 -2.06 -1.32
C LEU A 319 17.86 -0.57 -0.94
N SER A 320 17.32 -0.16 0.21
CA SER A 320 17.46 1.21 0.70
C SER A 320 18.92 1.60 0.86
N SER A 321 19.72 0.75 1.48
CA SER A 321 21.16 1.00 1.64
C SER A 321 21.88 1.12 0.29
N TYR A 322 21.53 0.29 -0.69
CA TYR A 322 22.11 0.34 -2.03
C TYR A 322 21.81 1.65 -2.75
N PHE A 323 20.53 2.00 -2.87
CA PHE A 323 20.11 3.20 -3.63
C PHE A 323 20.49 4.51 -2.95
N ILE A 324 20.54 4.55 -1.61
CA ILE A 324 21.04 5.71 -0.87
C ILE A 324 22.54 5.91 -1.15
N ARG A 325 23.34 4.86 -1.17
CA ARG A 325 24.79 4.93 -1.48
C ARG A 325 25.08 5.34 -2.92
N LYS A 326 24.23 4.96 -3.88
CA LYS A 326 24.34 5.36 -5.31
C LYS A 326 23.74 6.77 -5.54
N GLU A 327 23.41 7.52 -4.48
CA GLU A 327 22.82 8.87 -4.52
C GLU A 327 21.49 8.98 -5.27
N GLN A 328 20.81 7.86 -5.51
CA GLN A 328 19.50 7.81 -6.17
C GLN A 328 18.34 8.07 -5.17
N LYS A 329 18.51 9.14 -4.38
CA LYS A 329 17.56 9.48 -3.29
C LYS A 329 16.18 9.89 -3.81
N ASP A 330 16.10 10.40 -5.05
CA ASP A 330 14.82 10.82 -5.65
C ASP A 330 14.05 9.66 -6.29
N ASN A 331 14.42 8.41 -5.99
CA ASN A 331 13.72 7.24 -6.51
C ASN A 331 12.37 7.06 -5.80
N ILE A 332 11.27 7.32 -6.53
CA ILE A 332 9.91 7.22 -5.98
C ILE A 332 9.59 5.82 -5.47
N PHE A 333 10.09 4.76 -6.10
CA PHE A 333 9.85 3.38 -5.65
C PHE A 333 10.54 3.09 -4.31
N LEU A 334 11.72 3.70 -4.09
CA LEU A 334 12.39 3.63 -2.79
C LEU A 334 11.57 4.36 -1.72
N PHE A 335 11.06 5.55 -2.04
CA PHE A 335 10.16 6.28 -1.16
C PHE A 335 8.92 5.45 -0.79
N ILE A 336 8.26 4.81 -1.79
CA ILE A 336 7.08 3.96 -1.56
C ILE A 336 7.41 2.83 -0.59
N VAL A 337 8.55 2.15 -0.76
CA VAL A 337 8.96 1.08 0.17
C VAL A 337 9.13 1.62 1.59
N ILE A 338 9.87 2.72 1.76
CA ILE A 338 10.12 3.31 3.08
C ILE A 338 8.81 3.77 3.73
N ILE A 339 7.99 4.52 2.99
CA ILE A 339 6.78 5.09 3.56
C ILE A 339 5.73 4.02 3.88
N THR A 340 5.64 2.96 3.08
CA THR A 340 4.72 1.85 3.39
C THR A 340 5.14 1.13 4.67
N LEU A 341 6.43 0.89 4.88
CA LEU A 341 6.91 0.29 6.13
C LEU A 341 6.60 1.18 7.34
N ILE A 342 6.77 2.50 7.24
CA ILE A 342 6.42 3.44 8.31
C ILE A 342 4.89 3.47 8.51
N ALA A 343 4.14 3.62 7.44
CA ALA A 343 2.68 3.70 7.49
C ALA A 343 2.04 2.40 8.00
N SER A 344 2.69 1.24 7.80
CA SER A 344 2.24 -0.05 8.32
C SER A 344 2.29 -0.17 9.85
N MET A 345 2.92 0.77 10.54
CA MET A 345 2.78 0.89 12.01
C MET A 345 1.40 1.42 12.43
N PHE A 346 0.66 2.02 11.50
CA PHE A 346 -0.61 2.71 11.77
C PHE A 346 -1.77 2.21 10.92
N GLU A 347 -1.51 1.40 9.89
CA GLU A 347 -2.50 0.82 8.96
C GLU A 347 -2.06 -0.57 8.48
N THR A 348 -3.01 -1.41 8.03
CA THR A 348 -2.76 -2.78 7.57
C THR A 348 -2.31 -2.80 6.10
N LEU A 349 -1.10 -2.31 5.79
CA LEU A 349 -0.64 -2.12 4.40
C LEU A 349 0.26 -3.25 3.85
N LEU A 350 0.41 -4.39 4.55
CA LEU A 350 1.34 -5.46 4.15
C LEU A 350 0.66 -6.76 3.75
N THR A 351 -0.57 -6.99 4.21
CA THR A 351 -1.26 -8.29 4.12
C THR A 351 -2.34 -8.36 3.04
N GLY A 352 -3.00 -7.27 2.70
CA GLY A 352 -4.14 -7.24 1.78
C GLY A 352 -3.83 -7.76 0.37
N ILE A 353 -4.71 -8.56 -0.21
CA ILE A 353 -4.60 -9.04 -1.61
C ILE A 353 -5.24 -8.09 -2.61
N ASN A 354 -6.24 -7.32 -2.20
CA ASN A 354 -6.96 -6.33 -3.02
C ASN A 354 -6.77 -4.90 -2.52
N GLU A 355 -5.57 -4.60 -2.05
CA GLU A 355 -5.25 -3.34 -1.43
C GLU A 355 -4.19 -2.60 -2.25
N PHE A 356 -4.51 -1.37 -2.65
CA PHE A 356 -3.69 -0.57 -3.54
C PHE A 356 -2.24 -0.41 -3.05
N HIS A 357 -2.08 -0.03 -1.79
CA HIS A 357 -0.77 0.23 -1.20
C HIS A 357 0.07 -1.04 -1.03
N THR A 358 -0.57 -2.14 -0.62
CA THR A 358 0.10 -3.43 -0.50
C THR A 358 0.63 -3.92 -1.86
N ILE A 359 -0.19 -3.85 -2.90
CA ILE A 359 0.23 -4.26 -4.26
C ILE A 359 1.34 -3.33 -4.78
N LEU A 360 1.21 -2.03 -4.56
CA LEU A 360 2.21 -1.05 -4.96
C LEU A 360 3.54 -1.23 -4.20
N PHE A 361 3.49 -1.60 -2.92
CA PHE A 361 4.67 -1.94 -2.12
C PHE A 361 5.43 -3.12 -2.72
N TRP A 362 4.75 -4.23 -3.00
CA TRP A 362 5.37 -5.41 -3.58
C TRP A 362 5.94 -5.14 -4.97
N PHE A 363 5.25 -4.36 -5.77
CA PHE A 363 5.76 -3.91 -7.07
C PHE A 363 7.02 -3.06 -6.90
N SER A 364 7.00 -2.06 -6.01
CA SER A 364 8.13 -1.15 -5.80
C SER A 364 9.36 -1.89 -5.30
N LEU A 365 9.18 -2.81 -4.36
CA LEU A 365 10.27 -3.65 -3.83
C LEU A 365 10.88 -4.54 -4.91
N SER A 366 10.04 -5.11 -5.78
CA SER A 366 10.45 -5.96 -6.91
C SER A 366 11.13 -5.15 -8.00
N TYR A 367 10.60 -3.96 -8.32
CA TYR A 367 11.19 -3.04 -9.29
C TYR A 367 12.61 -2.61 -8.87
N LEU A 368 12.78 -2.19 -7.62
CA LEU A 368 14.10 -1.83 -7.07
C LEU A 368 15.06 -3.02 -7.10
N SER A 369 14.57 -4.21 -6.78
CA SER A 369 15.40 -5.41 -6.80
C SER A 369 15.91 -5.75 -8.19
N TYR A 370 15.06 -5.60 -9.22
CA TYR A 370 15.46 -5.82 -10.59
C TYR A 370 16.33 -4.68 -11.14
N SER A 371 16.03 -3.44 -10.77
CA SER A 371 16.87 -2.27 -11.09
C SER A 371 18.28 -2.42 -10.54
N LYS A 372 18.42 -2.87 -9.28
CA LYS A 372 19.73 -3.19 -8.69
C LYS A 372 20.47 -4.24 -9.50
N TYR A 373 19.79 -5.33 -9.87
CA TYR A 373 20.39 -6.39 -10.67
C TYR A 373 20.93 -5.88 -12.00
N LEU A 374 20.18 -5.05 -12.73
CA LEU A 374 20.63 -4.46 -13.99
C LEU A 374 21.85 -3.57 -13.80
N GLN A 375 21.87 -2.73 -12.76
CA GLN A 375 23.00 -1.84 -12.46
C GLN A 375 24.26 -2.63 -12.06
N ASP A 376 24.12 -3.71 -11.28
CA ASP A 376 25.24 -4.57 -10.91
C ASP A 376 25.81 -5.38 -12.12
N TYR A 377 25.08 -5.42 -13.23
CA TYR A 377 25.52 -6.11 -14.47
C TYR A 377 26.17 -5.15 -15.48
N GLU A 378 25.87 -3.85 -15.36
CA GLU A 378 26.45 -2.78 -16.20
C GLU A 378 27.78 -2.24 -15.64
N ASP A 379 28.01 -2.40 -14.32
CA ASP A 379 29.27 -2.09 -13.63
C ASP A 379 30.26 -3.28 -13.73
#